data_41173841d6dad30bfd8a1dbee3972c0a
#
_entry.id   41173841d6dad30bfd8a1dbee3972c0a
#
_cell.length_a   1.000
_cell.length_b   1.000
_cell.length_c   1.000
_cell.angle_alpha   90.00
_cell.angle_beta   90.00
_cell.angle_gamma   90.00
#
_symmetry.space_group_name_H-M   'P 1'
#
loop_
_entity.id
_entity.type
_entity.pdbx_description
1 polymer ?
#
loop_
_entity_poly.entity_id
_entity_poly.type
_entity_poly.pdbx_seq_one_letter_code
_entity_poly.pdbx_strand_id
1 'polypeptide(L)'
;FIFQVTRRIRQGNSTAATREIEIKVESRVARSGELKGKPFIGIAPATKDLKYEFPVDISIDPGPVSGPSAGLSFALAILDKMTPGSLPGRRDVAVTGTISADGVVGAVGGVRQKSAAACEAGASLMIVPAGEEGDASGLKCEGMRILGVKSLEDALMVLSNNGGGRIPPRAISDPEGF
;
A
#
# COMPACT_ATOMS: atom_id res chain seq x y z
N PHE A 1 -14.49 27.18 12.82
CA PHE A 1 -15.05 25.84 12.62
C PHE A 1 -15.44 25.23 13.94
N ILE A 2 -16.58 24.56 13.98
CA ILE A 2 -17.09 23.87 15.17
C ILE A 2 -17.13 22.37 14.82
N PHE A 3 -16.45 21.57 15.60
CA PHE A 3 -16.46 20.11 15.46
C PHE A 3 -17.17 19.49 16.68
N GLN A 4 -18.12 18.61 16.43
CA GLN A 4 -18.63 17.70 17.44
C GLN A 4 -17.78 16.45 17.45
N VAL A 5 -17.16 16.15 18.59
CA VAL A 5 -16.26 14.99 18.75
C VAL A 5 -16.70 14.13 19.91
N THR A 6 -16.71 12.84 19.68
CA THR A 6 -16.94 11.86 20.72
C THR A 6 -15.63 11.52 21.42
N ARG A 7 -15.48 11.92 22.68
CA ARG A 7 -14.28 11.62 23.46
C ARG A 7 -14.53 10.43 24.38
N ARG A 8 -13.65 9.42 24.29
CA ARG A 8 -13.61 8.35 25.29
C ARG A 8 -12.83 8.83 26.52
N ILE A 9 -13.47 8.76 27.69
CA ILE A 9 -12.86 9.11 28.97
C ILE A 9 -12.52 7.80 29.66
N ARG A 10 -11.22 7.56 29.95
CA ARG A 10 -10.80 6.46 30.81
C ARG A 10 -10.99 6.88 32.28
N GLN A 11 -11.78 6.13 33.01
CA GLN A 11 -11.83 6.19 34.48
C GLN A 11 -11.27 4.88 35.03
N GLY A 12 -9.98 4.89 35.40
CA GLY A 12 -9.31 3.72 35.97
C GLY A 12 -9.32 2.50 35.03
N ASN A 13 -9.52 1.29 35.57
CA ASN A 13 -9.59 0.02 34.86
C ASN A 13 -10.98 -0.31 34.29
N SER A 14 -11.94 0.61 34.35
CA SER A 14 -13.33 0.36 33.95
C SER A 14 -13.64 0.95 32.58
N THR A 15 -14.67 0.39 31.94
CA THR A 15 -15.21 0.71 30.61
C THR A 15 -15.32 2.22 30.37
N ALA A 16 -14.72 2.70 29.30
CA ALA A 16 -14.68 4.12 28.96
C ALA A 16 -16.08 4.68 28.71
N ALA A 17 -16.49 5.66 29.48
CA ALA A 17 -17.63 6.48 29.11
C ALA A 17 -17.32 7.33 27.89
N THR A 18 -18.26 7.44 26.95
CA THR A 18 -18.16 8.35 25.81
C THR A 18 -18.89 9.63 26.13
N ARG A 19 -18.27 10.76 25.83
CA ARG A 19 -18.90 12.07 25.96
C ARG A 19 -18.74 12.81 24.64
N GLU A 20 -19.82 13.38 24.15
CA GLU A 20 -19.77 14.34 23.05
C GLU A 20 -19.31 15.69 23.58
N ILE A 21 -18.33 16.25 22.93
CA ILE A 21 -17.82 17.60 23.22
C ILE A 21 -17.75 18.41 21.95
N GLU A 22 -18.04 19.69 22.08
CA GLU A 22 -17.87 20.67 21.01
C GLU A 22 -16.48 21.28 21.12
N ILE A 23 -15.71 21.23 20.02
CA ILE A 23 -14.39 21.84 19.94
C ILE A 23 -14.46 22.97 18.91
N LYS A 24 -14.18 24.19 19.36
CA LYS A 24 -13.99 25.35 18.48
C LYS A 24 -12.55 25.39 18.01
N VAL A 25 -12.36 25.40 16.68
CA VAL A 25 -11.03 25.45 16.07
C VAL A 25 -10.96 26.65 15.14
N GLU A 26 -9.90 27.44 15.28
CA GLU A 26 -9.61 28.55 14.42
C GLU A 26 -8.61 28.16 13.34
N SER A 27 -8.84 28.64 12.11
CA SER A 27 -7.85 28.50 11.06
C SER A 27 -6.72 29.52 11.25
N ARG A 28 -5.51 29.11 10.91
CA ARG A 28 -4.33 29.98 10.88
C ARG A 28 -3.73 29.96 9.49
N VAL A 29 -3.04 31.03 9.11
CA VAL A 29 -2.28 31.07 7.85
C VAL A 29 -0.89 30.51 8.10
N ALA A 30 -0.48 29.54 7.27
CA ALA A 30 0.83 28.95 7.36
C ALA A 30 1.92 29.98 7.04
N ARG A 31 2.93 30.08 7.88
CA ARG A 31 4.03 31.03 7.74
C ARG A 31 5.23 30.46 6.98
N SER A 32 5.31 29.15 6.83
CA SER A 32 6.42 28.43 6.18
C SER A 32 5.96 27.08 5.60
N GLY A 33 6.81 26.43 4.83
CA GLY A 33 6.54 25.13 4.21
C GLY A 33 5.64 25.21 2.98
N GLU A 34 5.20 24.06 2.47
CA GLU A 34 4.37 23.95 1.25
C GLU A 34 3.02 24.66 1.33
N LEU A 35 2.51 24.85 2.54
CA LEU A 35 1.24 25.52 2.79
C LEU A 35 1.40 27.03 3.05
N LYS A 36 2.59 27.61 2.87
CA LYS A 36 2.84 29.05 3.11
C LYS A 36 1.79 29.92 2.42
N GLY A 37 1.16 30.80 3.19
CA GLY A 37 0.11 31.70 2.72
C GLY A 37 -1.29 31.06 2.62
N LYS A 38 -1.43 29.75 2.85
CA LYS A 38 -2.73 29.07 2.84
C LYS A 38 -3.30 28.93 4.24
N PRO A 39 -4.62 29.03 4.42
CA PRO A 39 -5.26 28.76 5.70
C PRO A 39 -5.18 27.27 6.00
N PHE A 40 -4.89 26.93 7.25
CA PHE A 40 -4.89 25.54 7.72
C PHE A 40 -5.48 25.47 9.13
N ILE A 41 -5.99 24.28 9.46
CA ILE A 41 -6.39 23.92 10.81
C ILE A 41 -5.32 22.96 11.31
N GLY A 42 -4.67 23.25 12.44
CA GLY A 42 -3.56 22.45 12.98
C GLY A 42 -4.02 21.12 13.59
N ILE A 43 -4.72 20.30 12.80
CA ILE A 43 -5.15 18.95 13.18
C ILE A 43 -4.51 17.93 12.21
N ALA A 44 -4.09 16.80 12.76
CA ALA A 44 -3.69 15.63 11.97
C ALA A 44 -4.77 14.55 12.16
N PRO A 45 -5.67 14.37 11.18
CA PRO A 45 -6.67 13.32 11.27
C PRO A 45 -5.98 11.94 11.16
N ALA A 46 -6.42 11.01 11.98
CA ALA A 46 -6.02 9.61 11.89
C ALA A 46 -7.27 8.74 12.03
N THR A 47 -7.37 7.73 11.18
CA THR A 47 -8.42 6.73 11.31
C THR A 47 -8.09 5.82 12.48
N LYS A 48 -9.05 5.67 13.39
CA LYS A 48 -8.92 4.81 14.55
C LYS A 48 -9.95 3.70 14.49
N ASP A 49 -9.52 2.50 14.87
CA ASP A 49 -10.39 1.32 14.97
C ASP A 49 -11.13 1.02 13.65
N LEU A 50 -10.48 1.26 12.50
CA LEU A 50 -11.02 0.87 11.21
C LEU A 50 -11.15 -0.66 11.17
N LYS A 51 -12.37 -1.13 10.99
CA LYS A 51 -12.66 -2.55 10.81
C LYS A 51 -13.05 -2.77 9.36
N TYR A 52 -12.39 -3.71 8.73
CA TYR A 52 -12.78 -4.23 7.43
C TYR A 52 -13.41 -5.59 7.66
N GLU A 53 -14.59 -5.82 7.09
CA GLU A 53 -15.21 -7.13 6.99
C GLU A 53 -14.92 -7.66 5.59
N PHE A 54 -14.17 -8.75 5.52
CA PHE A 54 -13.87 -9.41 4.24
C PHE A 54 -14.75 -10.65 4.10
N PRO A 55 -15.17 -10.98 2.89
CA PRO A 55 -15.95 -12.21 2.62
C PRO A 55 -15.12 -13.48 2.82
N VAL A 56 -13.83 -13.35 2.99
CA VAL A 56 -12.87 -14.46 3.20
C VAL A 56 -11.94 -14.14 4.35
N ASP A 57 -11.53 -15.17 5.09
CA ASP A 57 -10.53 -15.02 6.13
C ASP A 57 -9.12 -14.94 5.51
N ILE A 58 -8.47 -13.80 5.71
CA ILE A 58 -7.11 -13.55 5.23
C ILE A 58 -6.17 -13.47 6.43
N SER A 59 -5.20 -14.39 6.48
CA SER A 59 -4.11 -14.36 7.44
C SER A 59 -2.79 -14.16 6.72
N ILE A 60 -2.04 -13.14 7.13
CA ILE A 60 -0.73 -12.82 6.58
C ILE A 60 0.29 -12.98 7.70
N ASP A 61 1.24 -13.89 7.52
CA ASP A 61 2.43 -13.96 8.35
C ASP A 61 3.58 -13.23 7.63
N PRO A 62 3.92 -12.02 8.04
CA PRO A 62 5.00 -11.26 7.38
C PRO A 62 6.40 -11.76 7.77
N GLY A 63 6.52 -12.68 8.73
CA GLY A 63 7.80 -13.10 9.27
C GLY A 63 8.60 -11.90 9.80
N PRO A 64 9.91 -11.80 9.47
CA PRO A 64 10.77 -10.68 9.88
C PRO A 64 10.54 -9.39 9.04
N VAL A 65 9.65 -9.42 8.05
CA VAL A 65 9.39 -8.27 7.17
C VAL A 65 8.60 -7.21 7.93
N SER A 66 9.12 -5.99 7.95
CA SER A 66 8.49 -4.85 8.62
C SER A 66 8.38 -3.64 7.70
N GLY A 67 7.39 -2.80 7.98
CA GLY A 67 7.16 -1.55 7.25
C GLY A 67 6.23 -1.70 6.03
N PRO A 68 5.73 -0.56 5.50
CA PRO A 68 4.68 -0.54 4.49
C PRO A 68 5.16 -0.92 3.08
N SER A 69 6.46 -1.03 2.85
CA SER A 69 7.04 -1.26 1.51
C SER A 69 6.78 -2.66 0.93
N ALA A 70 6.22 -3.59 1.72
CA ALA A 70 5.76 -4.90 1.29
C ALA A 70 4.26 -4.91 0.90
N GLY A 71 3.56 -3.79 1.05
CA GLY A 71 2.12 -3.72 0.84
C GLY A 71 1.69 -4.20 -0.54
N LEU A 72 2.35 -3.72 -1.60
CA LEU A 72 2.04 -4.15 -2.97
C LEU A 72 2.27 -5.65 -3.17
N SER A 73 3.35 -6.21 -2.61
CA SER A 73 3.64 -7.64 -2.73
C SER A 73 2.61 -8.49 -1.99
N PHE A 74 2.14 -8.07 -0.81
CA PHE A 74 1.07 -8.76 -0.10
C PHE A 74 -0.26 -8.69 -0.85
N ALA A 75 -0.63 -7.53 -1.40
CA ALA A 75 -1.83 -7.39 -2.20
C ALA A 75 -1.83 -8.33 -3.41
N LEU A 76 -0.71 -8.39 -4.14
CA LEU A 76 -0.56 -9.31 -5.28
C LEU A 76 -0.57 -10.78 -4.84
N ALA A 77 0.05 -11.13 -3.71
CA ALA A 77 0.03 -12.49 -3.20
C ALA A 77 -1.37 -12.96 -2.77
N ILE A 78 -2.17 -12.06 -2.17
CA ILE A 78 -3.57 -12.34 -1.84
C ILE A 78 -4.35 -12.60 -3.12
N LEU A 79 -4.24 -11.72 -4.11
CA LEU A 79 -4.92 -11.87 -5.39
C LEU A 79 -4.49 -13.15 -6.13
N ASP A 80 -3.21 -13.52 -6.07
CA ASP A 80 -2.72 -14.78 -6.63
C ASP A 80 -3.38 -16.00 -5.98
N LYS A 81 -3.61 -15.96 -4.67
CA LYS A 81 -4.29 -17.04 -3.94
C LYS A 81 -5.79 -17.10 -4.19
N MET A 82 -6.41 -15.96 -4.47
CA MET A 82 -7.85 -15.85 -4.70
C MET A 82 -8.25 -16.12 -6.15
N THR A 83 -7.31 -16.10 -7.09
CA THR A 83 -7.59 -16.27 -8.53
C THR A 83 -7.07 -17.62 -9.03
N PRO A 84 -7.79 -18.28 -9.96
CA PRO A 84 -7.29 -19.48 -10.61
C PRO A 84 -6.02 -19.19 -11.42
N GLY A 85 -5.02 -20.04 -11.30
CA GLY A 85 -3.75 -19.91 -12.02
C GLY A 85 -2.67 -19.28 -11.16
N SER A 86 -1.67 -18.68 -11.80
CA SER A 86 -0.57 -17.97 -11.13
C SER A 86 -0.38 -16.60 -11.75
N LEU A 87 -0.47 -15.54 -10.93
CA LEU A 87 -0.26 -14.17 -11.38
C LEU A 87 1.17 -13.93 -11.88
N PRO A 88 2.23 -14.42 -11.22
CA PRO A 88 3.59 -14.32 -11.75
C PRO A 88 3.87 -15.32 -12.88
N GLY A 89 3.00 -16.29 -13.11
CA GLY A 89 3.21 -17.37 -14.08
C GLY A 89 4.35 -18.30 -13.64
N ARG A 90 5.32 -18.54 -14.56
CA ARG A 90 6.52 -19.35 -14.29
C ARG A 90 7.76 -18.50 -13.97
N ARG A 91 7.59 -17.24 -13.62
CA ARG A 91 8.69 -16.31 -13.39
C ARG A 91 8.90 -16.07 -11.91
N ASP A 92 10.16 -15.91 -11.54
CA ASP A 92 10.52 -15.39 -10.23
C ASP A 92 10.40 -13.86 -10.28
N VAL A 93 9.41 -13.32 -9.56
CA VAL A 93 9.07 -11.90 -9.56
C VAL A 93 9.33 -11.31 -8.19
N ALA A 94 10.16 -10.29 -8.13
CA ALA A 94 10.34 -9.45 -6.95
C ALA A 94 9.43 -8.22 -7.02
N VAL A 95 8.85 -7.83 -5.90
CA VAL A 95 7.93 -6.69 -5.83
C VAL A 95 8.24 -5.85 -4.60
N THR A 96 8.25 -4.53 -4.77
CA THR A 96 8.26 -3.59 -3.65
C THR A 96 7.37 -2.40 -3.98
N GLY A 97 6.75 -1.83 -2.96
CA GLY A 97 5.86 -0.68 -3.08
C GLY A 97 4.96 -0.58 -1.86
N THR A 98 4.64 0.63 -1.44
CA THR A 98 3.49 0.83 -0.57
C THR A 98 2.21 0.72 -1.40
N ILE A 99 1.09 0.45 -0.76
CA ILE A 99 -0.22 0.47 -1.41
C ILE A 99 -1.24 1.15 -0.50
N SER A 100 -2.05 2.01 -1.07
CA SER A 100 -3.19 2.65 -0.41
C SER A 100 -4.49 1.90 -0.69
N ALA A 101 -5.55 2.21 0.05
CA ALA A 101 -6.85 1.53 -0.09
C ALA A 101 -7.50 1.73 -1.47
N ASP A 102 -7.16 2.79 -2.17
CA ASP A 102 -7.59 3.08 -3.55
C ASP A 102 -6.67 2.45 -4.61
N GLY A 103 -5.72 1.60 -4.21
CA GLY A 103 -4.83 0.87 -5.10
C GLY A 103 -3.64 1.67 -5.64
N VAL A 104 -3.40 2.89 -5.15
CA VAL A 104 -2.23 3.69 -5.57
C VAL A 104 -0.96 3.13 -4.96
N VAL A 105 0.06 2.95 -5.79
CA VAL A 105 1.40 2.50 -5.39
C VAL A 105 2.27 3.70 -5.05
N GLY A 106 2.83 3.69 -3.85
CA GLY A 106 3.68 4.77 -3.37
C GLY A 106 5.13 4.36 -3.20
N ALA A 107 5.99 5.38 -3.17
CA ALA A 107 7.44 5.28 -3.08
C ALA A 107 7.93 4.54 -1.83
N VAL A 108 9.13 3.97 -1.93
CA VAL A 108 9.77 3.21 -0.85
C VAL A 108 11.25 3.59 -0.71
N GLY A 109 11.81 3.35 0.47
CA GLY A 109 13.24 3.50 0.68
C GLY A 109 14.02 2.26 0.27
N GLY A 110 15.31 2.45 -0.07
CA GLY A 110 16.26 1.38 -0.28
C GLY A 110 16.00 0.51 -1.52
N VAL A 111 15.46 1.08 -2.59
CA VAL A 111 15.12 0.33 -3.82
C VAL A 111 16.36 -0.32 -4.41
N ARG A 112 17.50 0.36 -4.40
CA ARG A 112 18.76 -0.19 -4.90
C ARG A 112 19.20 -1.46 -4.15
N GLN A 113 19.09 -1.47 -2.83
CA GLN A 113 19.43 -2.64 -2.01
C GLN A 113 18.45 -3.78 -2.22
N LYS A 114 17.16 -3.46 -2.37
CA LYS A 114 16.12 -4.44 -2.70
C LYS A 114 16.32 -5.05 -4.07
N SER A 115 16.73 -4.23 -5.05
CA SER A 115 17.07 -4.70 -6.41
C SER A 115 18.27 -5.64 -6.39
N ALA A 116 19.30 -5.35 -5.57
CA ALA A 116 20.44 -6.24 -5.38
C ALA A 116 20.00 -7.60 -4.85
N ALA A 117 19.21 -7.61 -3.78
CA ALA A 117 18.72 -8.84 -3.17
C ALA A 117 17.80 -9.64 -4.13
N ALA A 118 16.96 -8.95 -4.91
CA ALA A 118 16.13 -9.58 -5.93
C ALA A 118 16.97 -10.25 -7.02
N CYS A 119 18.04 -9.57 -7.45
CA CYS A 119 18.99 -10.12 -8.42
C CYS A 119 19.72 -11.35 -7.89
N GLU A 120 20.23 -11.29 -6.68
CA GLU A 120 20.88 -12.41 -5.99
C GLU A 120 19.94 -13.60 -5.82
N ALA A 121 18.66 -13.33 -5.58
CA ALA A 121 17.62 -14.36 -5.51
C ALA A 121 17.20 -14.94 -6.88
N GLY A 122 17.76 -14.43 -7.99
CA GLY A 122 17.45 -14.94 -9.34
C GLY A 122 16.15 -14.41 -9.93
N ALA A 123 15.60 -13.30 -9.42
CA ALA A 123 14.40 -12.70 -9.98
C ALA A 123 14.62 -12.30 -11.44
N SER A 124 13.69 -12.67 -12.32
CA SER A 124 13.71 -12.30 -13.73
C SER A 124 12.93 -11.01 -14.03
N LEU A 125 12.10 -10.59 -13.07
CA LEU A 125 11.30 -9.37 -13.11
C LEU A 125 11.27 -8.73 -11.72
N MET A 126 11.47 -7.41 -11.67
CA MET A 126 11.24 -6.63 -10.46
C MET A 126 10.24 -5.52 -10.73
N ILE A 127 9.21 -5.43 -9.89
CA ILE A 127 8.21 -4.37 -9.93
C ILE A 127 8.52 -3.38 -8.79
N VAL A 128 8.64 -2.11 -9.16
CA VAL A 128 8.95 -1.00 -8.25
C VAL A 128 7.93 0.13 -8.41
N PRO A 129 7.81 1.07 -7.47
CA PRO A 129 7.04 2.29 -7.69
C PRO A 129 7.54 3.07 -8.90
N ALA A 130 6.61 3.65 -9.67
CA ALA A 130 6.96 4.47 -10.83
C ALA A 130 7.84 5.67 -10.44
N GLY A 131 8.93 5.87 -11.20
CA GLY A 131 9.95 6.88 -10.92
C GLY A 131 11.15 6.37 -10.14
N GLU A 132 11.11 5.14 -9.60
CA GLU A 132 12.22 4.52 -8.87
C GLU A 132 13.00 3.50 -9.70
N GLU A 133 12.65 3.32 -10.98
CA GLU A 133 13.31 2.37 -11.90
C GLU A 133 14.80 2.69 -12.08
N GLY A 134 15.14 3.99 -12.12
CA GLY A 134 16.52 4.45 -12.24
C GLY A 134 17.38 4.02 -11.07
N ASP A 135 16.88 4.18 -9.85
CA ASP A 135 17.56 3.77 -8.63
C ASP A 135 17.68 2.24 -8.55
N ALA A 136 16.64 1.53 -8.95
CA ALA A 136 16.63 0.07 -9.01
C ALA A 136 17.64 -0.48 -10.03
N SER A 137 17.79 0.19 -11.16
CA SER A 137 18.69 -0.22 -12.26
C SER A 137 20.17 0.09 -12.01
N GLY A 138 20.48 0.74 -10.89
CA GLY A 138 21.87 1.13 -10.53
C GLY A 138 22.83 -0.04 -10.30
N LEU A 139 22.32 -1.29 -10.32
CA LEU A 139 23.10 -2.52 -10.31
C LEU A 139 22.89 -3.23 -11.64
N LYS A 140 23.99 -3.62 -12.29
CA LYS A 140 23.94 -4.46 -13.48
C LYS A 140 23.50 -5.87 -13.07
N CYS A 141 22.22 -6.17 -13.23
CA CYS A 141 21.66 -7.50 -13.09
C CYS A 141 21.27 -8.02 -14.46
N GLU A 142 22.08 -8.90 -15.03
CA GLU A 142 21.78 -9.49 -16.31
C GLU A 142 20.54 -10.38 -16.21
N GLY A 143 19.56 -10.15 -17.10
CA GLY A 143 18.34 -10.94 -17.17
C GLY A 143 17.18 -10.47 -16.30
N MET A 144 17.38 -9.61 -15.31
CA MET A 144 16.28 -9.05 -14.53
C MET A 144 15.75 -7.76 -15.16
N ARG A 145 14.48 -7.75 -15.49
CA ARG A 145 13.78 -6.54 -15.98
C ARG A 145 13.20 -5.79 -14.78
N ILE A 146 13.30 -4.46 -14.81
CA ILE A 146 12.74 -3.58 -13.77
C ILE A 146 11.65 -2.73 -14.41
N LEU A 147 10.46 -2.77 -13.82
CA LEU A 147 9.28 -2.06 -14.34
C LEU A 147 8.62 -1.26 -13.21
N GLY A 148 8.35 0.01 -13.48
CA GLY A 148 7.67 0.91 -12.58
C GLY A 148 6.16 0.86 -12.74
N VAL A 149 5.44 0.94 -11.61
CA VAL A 149 3.97 0.91 -11.58
C VAL A 149 3.43 2.03 -10.69
N LYS A 150 2.29 2.59 -11.05
CA LYS A 150 1.60 3.64 -10.29
C LYS A 150 0.43 3.11 -9.48
N SER A 151 -0.08 1.94 -9.88
CA SER A 151 -1.28 1.35 -9.27
C SER A 151 -1.19 -0.18 -9.21
N LEU A 152 -2.09 -0.78 -8.44
CA LEU A 152 -2.28 -2.22 -8.43
C LEU A 152 -2.65 -2.76 -9.82
N GLU A 153 -3.48 -2.01 -10.57
CA GLU A 153 -3.88 -2.37 -11.93
C GLU A 153 -2.67 -2.40 -12.87
N ASP A 154 -1.78 -1.41 -12.79
CA ASP A 154 -0.53 -1.42 -13.56
C ASP A 154 0.31 -2.66 -13.23
N ALA A 155 0.43 -3.02 -11.95
CA ALA A 155 1.19 -4.19 -11.53
C ALA A 155 0.60 -5.50 -12.10
N LEU A 156 -0.72 -5.65 -12.08
CA LEU A 156 -1.41 -6.78 -12.67
C LEU A 156 -1.23 -6.84 -14.20
N MET A 157 -1.28 -5.70 -14.86
CA MET A 157 -1.02 -5.58 -16.29
C MET A 157 0.43 -5.98 -16.63
N VAL A 158 1.40 -5.53 -15.83
CA VAL A 158 2.81 -5.92 -15.96
C VAL A 158 2.97 -7.43 -15.83
N LEU A 159 2.37 -8.05 -14.82
CA LEU A 159 2.43 -9.50 -14.63
C LEU A 159 1.81 -10.24 -15.81
N SER A 160 0.61 -9.86 -16.24
CA SER A 160 -0.09 -10.46 -17.39
C SER A 160 0.73 -10.38 -18.69
N ASN A 161 1.32 -9.21 -18.98
CA ASN A 161 2.12 -8.98 -20.18
C ASN A 161 3.47 -9.73 -20.15
N ASN A 162 3.88 -10.22 -18.98
CA ASN A 162 5.12 -10.99 -18.80
C ASN A 162 4.88 -12.49 -18.59
N GLY A 163 3.74 -13.00 -19.03
CA GLY A 163 3.42 -14.43 -19.01
C GLY A 163 2.70 -14.91 -17.77
N GLY A 164 2.23 -13.99 -16.94
CA GLY A 164 1.40 -14.28 -15.79
C GLY A 164 -0.08 -14.44 -16.12
N GLY A 165 -0.85 -14.85 -15.13
CA GLY A 165 -2.30 -14.97 -15.20
C GLY A 165 -3.00 -13.60 -15.34
N ARG A 166 -4.24 -13.62 -15.81
CA ARG A 166 -5.11 -12.43 -15.85
C ARG A 166 -6.15 -12.51 -14.77
N ILE A 167 -6.33 -11.42 -14.02
CA ILE A 167 -7.51 -11.25 -13.20
C ILE A 167 -8.60 -10.64 -14.07
N PRO A 168 -9.79 -11.28 -14.15
CA PRO A 168 -10.90 -10.68 -14.88
C PRO A 168 -11.28 -9.32 -14.24
N PRO A 169 -11.61 -8.29 -15.02
CA PRO A 169 -11.97 -6.97 -14.48
C PRO A 169 -13.11 -6.99 -13.45
N ARG A 170 -14.01 -7.95 -13.53
CA ARG A 170 -15.12 -8.12 -12.57
C ARG A 170 -14.66 -8.53 -11.17
N ALA A 171 -13.53 -9.22 -11.04
CA ALA A 171 -13.04 -9.68 -9.74
C ALA A 171 -12.51 -8.54 -8.85
N ILE A 172 -12.20 -7.37 -9.44
CA ILE A 172 -11.70 -6.20 -8.70
C ILE A 172 -12.85 -5.29 -8.26
N SER A 173 -13.98 -5.29 -8.99
CA SER A 173 -15.08 -4.34 -8.78
C SER A 173 -16.34 -4.95 -8.16
N ASP A 174 -16.41 -6.26 -8.02
CA ASP A 174 -17.60 -6.96 -7.53
C ASP A 174 -17.21 -7.97 -6.42
N PRO A 175 -17.29 -7.55 -5.15
CA PRO A 175 -16.95 -8.41 -4.03
C PRO A 175 -17.94 -9.59 -3.81
N GLU A 176 -19.09 -9.60 -4.46
CA GLU A 176 -20.07 -10.68 -4.36
C GLU A 176 -19.83 -11.84 -5.35
N GLY A 177 -18.82 -11.72 -6.20
CA GLY A 177 -18.49 -12.69 -7.26
C GLY A 177 -17.44 -13.74 -6.92
N PHE A 178 -17.03 -13.85 -5.63
CA PHE A 178 -16.07 -14.86 -5.13
C PHE A 178 -16.76 -15.95 -4.34
#